data_743cf415363355fcd4e5d65deae25b36
#
_entry.id   743cf415363355fcd4e5d65deae25b36
#
_cell.length_a   1.000
_cell.length_b   1.000
_cell.length_c   1.000
_cell.angle_alpha   90.00
_cell.angle_beta   90.00
_cell.angle_gamma   90.00
#
_symmetry.space_group_name_H-M   'P 1'
#
loop_
_entity.id
_entity.type
_entity.pdbx_description
1 polymer ?
#
loop_
_entity_poly.entity_id
_entity_poly.type
_entity_poly.pdbx_seq_one_letter_code
_entity_poly.pdbx_strand_id
1 'polypeptide(L)'
;PAMTVSLNAPLWGAGLIQMLISFCTIISSLNSARLIRKFGTGRLTAISVATTALALLGFSLAKNYVFLLLMAVPLGLGAGAVDAGLNNYVALHCEAKHMSWLHCFWGVGTVVSPFIMGYALTNRTWNSGYRIIGFLQLAIALLLLVTLPVWNINKSATETAGKSVGLVGALKIKG
;
A
#
# COMPACT_ATOMS: atom_id res chain seq x y z
N PRO A 1 6.23 10.91 -18.80
CA PRO A 1 6.03 11.48 -20.15
C PRO A 1 4.90 10.79 -20.92
N ALA A 2 4.93 9.42 -21.09
CA ALA A 2 3.94 8.72 -21.91
C ALA A 2 2.48 8.94 -21.46
N MET A 3 2.23 8.86 -20.16
CA MET A 3 0.91 9.06 -19.56
C MET A 3 0.43 10.52 -19.69
N THR A 4 1.30 11.50 -19.46
CA THR A 4 0.94 12.92 -19.58
C THR A 4 0.62 13.30 -21.02
N VAL A 5 1.35 12.77 -21.99
CA VAL A 5 1.08 12.99 -23.44
C VAL A 5 -0.25 12.35 -23.84
N SER A 6 -0.52 11.11 -23.44
CA SER A 6 -1.74 10.38 -23.83
C SER A 6 -3.03 10.95 -23.22
N LEU A 7 -2.94 11.62 -22.07
CA LEU A 7 -4.09 12.18 -21.35
C LEU A 7 -4.18 13.70 -21.45
N ASN A 8 -3.39 14.35 -22.32
CA ASN A 8 -3.29 15.81 -22.44
C ASN A 8 -3.09 16.51 -21.07
N ALA A 9 -2.34 15.86 -20.17
CA ALA A 9 -2.08 16.38 -18.84
C ALA A 9 -0.80 17.22 -18.82
N PRO A 10 -0.74 18.29 -18.00
CA PRO A 10 0.47 19.09 -17.89
C PRO A 10 1.62 18.25 -17.32
N LEU A 11 2.86 18.61 -17.62
CA LEU A 11 4.04 17.86 -17.18
C LEU A 11 4.12 17.72 -15.65
N TRP A 12 3.72 18.77 -14.91
CA TRP A 12 3.63 18.78 -13.47
C TRP A 12 2.52 17.87 -12.91
N GLY A 13 1.57 17.45 -13.76
CA GLY A 13 0.46 16.57 -13.35
C GLY A 13 0.90 15.23 -12.79
N ALA A 14 2.02 14.68 -13.28
CA ALA A 14 2.59 13.45 -12.69
C ALA A 14 3.04 13.67 -11.24
N GLY A 15 3.63 14.84 -10.94
CA GLY A 15 4.01 15.22 -9.58
C GLY A 15 2.81 15.38 -8.66
N LEU A 16 1.70 15.94 -9.15
CA LEU A 16 0.47 16.08 -8.37
C LEU A 16 -0.13 14.73 -7.98
N ILE A 17 -0.16 13.76 -8.90
CA ILE A 17 -0.60 12.38 -8.59
C ILE A 17 0.26 11.79 -7.48
N GLN A 18 1.59 11.90 -7.61
CA GLN A 18 2.52 11.36 -6.61
C GLN A 18 2.36 12.05 -5.25
N MET A 19 2.19 13.37 -5.24
CA MET A 19 1.94 14.15 -4.03
C MET A 19 0.65 13.70 -3.33
N LEU A 20 -0.42 13.48 -4.10
CA LEU A 20 -1.70 13.03 -3.58
C LEU A 20 -1.60 11.61 -2.99
N ILE A 21 -0.91 10.68 -3.68
CA ILE A 21 -0.66 9.34 -3.17
C ILE A 21 0.10 9.42 -1.84
N SER A 22 1.21 10.19 -1.79
CA SER A 22 2.02 10.34 -0.58
C SER A 22 1.23 10.94 0.58
N PHE A 23 0.42 11.96 0.32
CA PHE A 23 -0.44 12.58 1.32
C PHE A 23 -1.47 11.59 1.90
N CYS A 24 -2.15 10.83 1.05
CA CYS A 24 -3.08 9.79 1.47
C CYS A 24 -2.37 8.66 2.24
N THR A 25 -1.14 8.30 1.84
CA THR A 25 -0.31 7.31 2.54
C THR A 25 0.01 7.77 3.97
N ILE A 26 0.40 9.03 4.16
CA ILE A 26 0.68 9.60 5.48
C ILE A 26 -0.58 9.56 6.35
N ILE A 27 -1.73 10.03 5.82
CA ILE A 27 -2.99 10.02 6.57
C ILE A 27 -3.37 8.59 7.00
N SER A 28 -3.25 7.63 6.09
CA SER A 28 -3.57 6.23 6.36
C SER A 28 -2.64 5.64 7.41
N SER A 29 -1.32 5.89 7.31
CA SER A 29 -0.32 5.41 8.26
C SER A 29 -0.57 5.97 9.66
N LEU A 30 -0.89 7.26 9.79
CA LEU A 30 -1.22 7.88 11.09
C LEU A 30 -2.48 7.28 11.74
N ASN A 31 -3.44 6.82 10.94
CA ASN A 31 -4.67 6.19 11.43
C ASN A 31 -4.57 4.67 11.54
N SER A 32 -3.47 4.07 11.11
CA SER A 32 -3.30 2.61 11.03
C SER A 32 -3.53 1.91 12.37
N ALA A 33 -3.04 2.47 13.48
CA ALA A 33 -3.24 1.92 14.82
C ALA A 33 -4.73 1.79 15.21
N ARG A 34 -5.57 2.75 14.81
CA ARG A 34 -7.02 2.68 15.00
C ARG A 34 -7.67 1.62 14.14
N LEU A 35 -7.24 1.54 12.88
CA LEU A 35 -7.74 0.57 11.90
C LEU A 35 -7.36 -0.86 12.30
N ILE A 36 -6.13 -1.09 12.77
CA ILE A 36 -5.66 -2.38 13.28
C ILE A 36 -6.49 -2.83 14.48
N ARG A 37 -6.76 -1.94 15.43
CA ARG A 37 -7.61 -2.28 16.60
C ARG A 37 -9.03 -2.66 16.18
N LYS A 38 -9.59 -2.01 15.15
CA LYS A 38 -10.97 -2.24 14.70
C LYS A 38 -11.10 -3.51 13.84
N PHE A 39 -10.20 -3.71 12.90
CA PHE A 39 -10.31 -4.77 11.88
C PHE A 39 -9.36 -5.95 12.12
N GLY A 40 -8.32 -5.77 12.91
CA GLY A 40 -7.19 -6.70 13.04
C GLY A 40 -6.21 -6.56 11.86
N THR A 41 -4.95 -6.92 12.08
CA THR A 41 -3.87 -6.71 11.08
C THR A 41 -4.14 -7.50 9.79
N GLY A 42 -4.51 -8.77 9.88
CA GLY A 42 -4.72 -9.62 8.69
C GLY A 42 -5.82 -9.10 7.76
N ARG A 43 -6.99 -8.75 8.33
CA ARG A 43 -8.11 -8.20 7.54
C ARG A 43 -7.76 -6.83 6.96
N LEU A 44 -7.12 -5.97 7.75
CA LEU A 44 -6.70 -4.66 7.27
C LEU A 44 -5.74 -4.80 6.09
N THR A 45 -4.73 -5.66 6.20
CA THR A 45 -3.77 -5.91 5.13
C THR A 45 -4.46 -6.43 3.87
N ALA A 46 -5.33 -7.44 3.99
CA ALA A 46 -6.03 -8.01 2.84
C ALA A 46 -6.93 -6.98 2.12
N ILE A 47 -7.72 -6.20 2.87
CA ILE A 47 -8.58 -5.14 2.33
C ILE A 47 -7.72 -4.07 1.65
N SER A 48 -6.64 -3.65 2.28
CA SER A 48 -5.77 -2.61 1.76
C SER A 48 -5.04 -3.04 0.48
N VAL A 49 -4.53 -4.29 0.43
CA VAL A 49 -3.91 -4.83 -0.80
C VAL A 49 -4.95 -4.97 -1.92
N ALA A 50 -6.17 -5.40 -1.61
CA ALA A 50 -7.25 -5.43 -2.60
C ALA A 50 -7.60 -4.03 -3.11
N THR A 51 -7.69 -3.04 -2.23
CA THR A 51 -7.96 -1.64 -2.59
C THR A 51 -6.86 -1.07 -3.51
N THR A 52 -5.59 -1.31 -3.20
CA THR A 52 -4.48 -0.86 -4.06
C THR A 52 -4.46 -1.61 -5.40
N ALA A 53 -4.77 -2.90 -5.43
CA ALA A 53 -4.90 -3.66 -6.67
C ALA A 53 -6.00 -3.09 -7.58
N LEU A 54 -7.18 -2.82 -7.02
CA LEU A 54 -8.30 -2.22 -7.75
C LEU A 54 -7.97 -0.80 -8.24
N ALA A 55 -7.26 -0.01 -7.43
CA ALA A 55 -6.80 1.31 -7.84
C ALA A 55 -5.80 1.25 -9.01
N LEU A 56 -4.85 0.30 -9.00
CA LEU A 56 -3.93 0.09 -10.13
C LEU A 56 -4.65 -0.39 -11.40
N LEU A 57 -5.65 -1.26 -11.27
CA LEU A 57 -6.50 -1.63 -12.39
C LEU A 57 -7.31 -0.43 -12.88
N GLY A 58 -7.81 0.43 -11.98
CA GLY A 58 -8.40 1.71 -12.31
C GLY A 58 -7.44 2.61 -13.11
N PHE A 59 -6.18 2.73 -12.69
CA PHE A 59 -5.15 3.42 -13.47
C PHE A 59 -5.02 2.85 -14.88
N SER A 60 -5.07 1.52 -15.03
CA SER A 60 -4.99 0.89 -16.35
C SER A 60 -6.17 1.19 -17.26
N LEU A 61 -7.31 1.58 -16.72
CA LEU A 61 -8.53 1.91 -17.45
C LEU A 61 -8.73 3.43 -17.63
N ALA A 62 -7.82 4.22 -17.11
CA ALA A 62 -7.96 5.68 -17.11
C ALA A 62 -7.92 6.25 -18.52
N LYS A 63 -8.96 7.03 -18.86
CA LYS A 63 -9.12 7.74 -20.11
C LYS A 63 -8.91 9.26 -19.96
N ASN A 64 -8.88 9.75 -18.73
CA ASN A 64 -8.66 11.15 -18.42
C ASN A 64 -7.84 11.32 -17.13
N TYR A 65 -7.24 12.51 -16.99
CA TYR A 65 -6.37 12.83 -15.87
C TYR A 65 -7.11 12.90 -14.53
N VAL A 66 -8.35 13.38 -14.51
CA VAL A 66 -9.15 13.49 -13.28
C VAL A 66 -9.43 12.11 -12.70
N PHE A 67 -9.69 11.12 -13.54
CA PHE A 67 -9.89 9.74 -13.08
C PHE A 67 -8.64 9.17 -12.44
N LEU A 68 -7.43 9.50 -12.93
CA LEU A 68 -6.18 9.11 -12.27
C LEU A 68 -6.05 9.73 -10.87
N LEU A 69 -6.40 11.02 -10.72
CA LEU A 69 -6.40 11.66 -9.41
C LEU A 69 -7.37 10.98 -8.43
N LEU A 70 -8.56 10.62 -8.89
CA LEU A 70 -9.53 9.89 -8.07
C LEU A 70 -8.99 8.51 -7.63
N MET A 71 -8.33 7.79 -8.53
CA MET A 71 -7.74 6.48 -8.22
C MET A 71 -6.46 6.58 -7.38
N ALA A 72 -5.77 7.72 -7.38
CA ALA A 72 -4.61 7.97 -6.53
C ALA A 72 -4.96 7.98 -5.02
N VAL A 73 -6.18 8.39 -4.66
CA VAL A 73 -6.65 8.40 -3.26
C VAL A 73 -6.71 7.00 -2.66
N PRO A 74 -7.49 6.05 -3.22
CA PRO A 74 -7.53 4.68 -2.66
C PRO A 74 -6.18 3.97 -2.75
N LEU A 75 -5.37 4.28 -3.78
CA LEU A 75 -4.01 3.74 -3.89
C LEU A 75 -3.13 4.17 -2.70
N GLY A 76 -3.11 5.47 -2.38
CA GLY A 76 -2.34 5.99 -1.25
C GLY A 76 -2.85 5.51 0.11
N LEU A 77 -4.18 5.51 0.31
CA LEU A 77 -4.78 5.03 1.57
C LEU A 77 -4.48 3.55 1.82
N GLY A 78 -4.60 2.72 0.80
CA GLY A 78 -4.28 1.30 0.90
C GLY A 78 -2.79 1.06 1.16
N ALA A 79 -1.91 1.74 0.43
CA ALA A 79 -0.46 1.62 0.60
C ALA A 79 -0.01 1.95 2.03
N GLY A 80 -0.49 3.06 2.61
CA GLY A 80 -0.13 3.45 3.97
C GLY A 80 -0.65 2.47 5.04
N ALA A 81 -1.85 1.92 4.85
CA ALA A 81 -2.40 0.96 5.79
C ALA A 81 -1.66 -0.39 5.75
N VAL A 82 -1.27 -0.87 4.57
CA VAL A 82 -0.45 -2.10 4.42
C VAL A 82 0.90 -1.93 5.07
N ASP A 83 1.60 -0.85 4.75
CA ASP A 83 2.95 -0.59 5.24
C ASP A 83 2.97 -0.53 6.77
N ALA A 84 2.16 0.33 7.36
CA ALA A 84 2.07 0.46 8.81
C ALA A 84 1.57 -0.84 9.49
N GLY A 85 0.61 -1.53 8.87
CA GLY A 85 0.06 -2.79 9.39
C GLY A 85 1.08 -3.91 9.44
N LEU A 86 1.80 -4.14 8.36
CA LEU A 86 2.82 -5.20 8.27
C LEU A 86 4.03 -4.90 9.16
N ASN A 87 4.54 -3.66 9.13
CA ASN A 87 5.66 -3.26 9.98
C ASN A 87 5.32 -3.46 11.47
N ASN A 88 4.13 -3.03 11.90
CA ASN A 88 3.68 -3.24 13.27
C ASN A 88 3.54 -4.73 13.63
N TYR A 89 2.97 -5.53 12.74
CA TYR A 89 2.81 -6.95 12.98
C TYR A 89 4.15 -7.67 13.12
N VAL A 90 5.08 -7.43 12.19
CA VAL A 90 6.41 -8.04 12.21
C VAL A 90 7.20 -7.60 13.44
N ALA A 91 7.13 -6.31 13.82
CA ALA A 91 7.80 -5.79 15.00
C ALA A 91 7.32 -6.44 16.31
N LEU A 92 6.02 -6.79 16.40
CA LEU A 92 5.42 -7.35 17.64
C LEU A 92 5.47 -8.89 17.71
N HIS A 93 5.51 -9.58 16.56
CA HIS A 93 5.30 -11.04 16.53
C HIS A 93 6.43 -11.83 15.90
N CYS A 94 7.43 -11.15 15.32
CA CYS A 94 8.51 -11.80 14.58
C CYS A 94 9.88 -11.36 15.09
N GLU A 95 10.91 -12.13 14.77
CA GLU A 95 12.29 -11.76 15.06
C GLU A 95 12.78 -10.61 14.14
N ALA A 96 13.79 -9.89 14.57
CA ALA A 96 14.37 -8.74 13.84
C ALA A 96 14.78 -9.10 12.39
N LYS A 97 15.21 -10.34 12.14
CA LYS A 97 15.52 -10.81 10.78
C LYS A 97 14.35 -10.70 9.81
N HIS A 98 13.11 -10.92 10.26
CA HIS A 98 11.92 -10.84 9.41
C HIS A 98 11.61 -9.40 9.00
N MET A 99 11.93 -8.42 9.85
CA MET A 99 11.84 -7.00 9.49
C MET A 99 12.83 -6.66 8.36
N SER A 100 14.06 -7.18 8.43
CA SER A 100 15.05 -7.01 7.36
C SER A 100 14.59 -7.65 6.05
N TRP A 101 13.96 -8.82 6.10
CA TRP A 101 13.37 -9.47 4.94
C TRP A 101 12.25 -8.65 4.32
N LEU A 102 11.36 -8.08 5.15
CA LEU A 102 10.26 -7.22 4.69
C LEU A 102 10.79 -6.04 3.87
N HIS A 103 11.83 -5.36 4.37
CA HIS A 103 12.46 -4.25 3.66
C HIS A 103 13.27 -4.71 2.44
N CYS A 104 13.89 -5.89 2.48
CA CYS A 104 14.57 -6.47 1.32
C CYS A 104 13.58 -6.71 0.17
N PHE A 105 12.43 -7.33 0.45
CA PHE A 105 11.39 -7.54 -0.57
C PHE A 105 10.79 -6.24 -1.10
N TRP A 106 10.68 -5.22 -0.25
CA TRP A 106 10.32 -3.88 -0.71
C TRP A 106 11.34 -3.34 -1.71
N GLY A 107 12.65 -3.49 -1.42
CA GLY A 107 13.73 -3.13 -2.33
C GLY A 107 13.69 -3.90 -3.65
N VAL A 108 13.42 -5.20 -3.62
CA VAL A 108 13.22 -6.00 -4.84
C VAL A 108 12.04 -5.45 -5.67
N GLY A 109 10.94 -5.12 -5.03
CA GLY A 109 9.77 -4.52 -5.70
C GLY A 109 10.10 -3.20 -6.41
N THR A 110 10.88 -2.33 -5.76
CA THR A 110 11.30 -1.04 -6.35
C THR A 110 12.21 -1.21 -7.57
N VAL A 111 12.99 -2.28 -7.64
CA VAL A 111 13.83 -2.61 -8.80
C VAL A 111 13.01 -3.25 -9.91
N VAL A 112 12.16 -4.22 -9.60
CA VAL A 112 11.39 -4.99 -10.61
C VAL A 112 10.31 -4.14 -11.30
N SER A 113 9.65 -3.24 -10.56
CA SER A 113 8.54 -2.45 -11.10
C SER A 113 8.91 -1.58 -12.32
N PRO A 114 10.06 -0.87 -12.34
CA PRO A 114 10.50 -0.13 -13.52
C PRO A 114 10.75 -1.01 -14.74
N PHE A 115 11.25 -2.24 -14.57
CA PHE A 115 11.44 -3.17 -15.68
C PHE A 115 10.12 -3.60 -16.30
N ILE A 116 9.10 -3.92 -15.49
CA ILE A 116 7.76 -4.23 -15.97
C ILE A 116 7.18 -3.04 -16.75
N MET A 117 7.31 -1.84 -16.19
CA MET A 117 6.81 -0.63 -16.84
C MET A 117 7.61 -0.32 -18.12
N GLY A 118 8.93 -0.47 -18.13
CA GLY A 118 9.78 -0.31 -19.30
C GLY A 118 9.37 -1.26 -20.42
N TYR A 119 9.19 -2.54 -20.11
CA TYR A 119 8.70 -3.53 -21.07
C TYR A 119 7.32 -3.15 -21.65
N ALA A 120 6.41 -2.71 -20.80
CA ALA A 120 5.08 -2.29 -21.23
C ALA A 120 5.13 -1.05 -22.13
N LEU A 121 5.98 -0.08 -21.83
CA LEU A 121 6.15 1.14 -22.63
C LEU A 121 6.79 0.85 -24.00
N THR A 122 7.71 -0.11 -24.08
CA THR A 122 8.38 -0.46 -25.34
C THR A 122 7.49 -1.28 -26.26
N ASN A 123 6.73 -2.24 -25.70
CA ASN A 123 6.01 -3.23 -26.52
C ASN A 123 4.50 -2.95 -26.61
N ARG A 124 3.94 -2.11 -25.74
CA ARG A 124 2.50 -1.86 -25.65
C ARG A 124 2.23 -0.41 -25.23
N THR A 125 1.48 -0.22 -24.13
CA THR A 125 1.09 1.07 -23.59
C THR A 125 1.35 1.13 -22.08
N TRP A 126 1.46 2.32 -21.53
CA TRP A 126 1.60 2.52 -20.07
C TRP A 126 0.45 1.86 -19.27
N ASN A 127 -0.77 1.82 -19.82
CA ASN A 127 -1.92 1.14 -19.24
C ASN A 127 -1.66 -0.35 -19.00
N SER A 128 -0.95 -1.00 -19.95
CA SER A 128 -0.60 -2.42 -19.83
C SER A 128 0.32 -2.70 -18.66
N GLY A 129 1.25 -1.80 -18.35
CA GLY A 129 2.11 -1.91 -17.18
C GLY A 129 1.33 -1.91 -15.87
N TYR A 130 0.42 -0.94 -15.70
CA TYR A 130 -0.47 -0.91 -14.53
C TYR A 130 -1.39 -2.12 -14.44
N ARG A 131 -1.84 -2.64 -15.59
CA ARG A 131 -2.68 -3.84 -15.64
C ARG A 131 -1.94 -5.08 -15.16
N ILE A 132 -0.71 -5.29 -15.61
CA ILE A 132 0.13 -6.42 -15.19
C ILE A 132 0.35 -6.38 -13.67
N ILE A 133 0.80 -5.23 -13.16
CA ILE A 133 1.05 -5.06 -11.72
C ILE A 133 -0.25 -5.19 -10.92
N GLY A 134 -1.36 -4.63 -11.40
CA GLY A 134 -2.66 -4.71 -10.76
C GLY A 134 -3.19 -6.15 -10.64
N PHE A 135 -3.06 -6.97 -11.69
CA PHE A 135 -3.43 -8.38 -11.63
C PHE A 135 -2.53 -9.20 -10.71
N LEU A 136 -1.20 -8.96 -10.73
CA LEU A 136 -0.27 -9.59 -9.81
C LEU A 136 -0.65 -9.29 -8.35
N GLN A 137 -0.95 -8.03 -8.06
CA GLN A 137 -1.34 -7.60 -6.73
C GLN A 137 -2.73 -8.13 -6.32
N LEU A 138 -3.65 -8.27 -7.28
CA LEU A 138 -4.96 -8.90 -7.04
C LEU A 138 -4.79 -10.38 -6.66
N ALA A 139 -3.91 -11.11 -7.33
CA ALA A 139 -3.59 -12.49 -6.98
C ALA A 139 -3.04 -12.59 -5.54
N ILE A 140 -2.15 -11.67 -5.14
CA ILE A 140 -1.66 -11.58 -3.76
C ILE A 140 -2.81 -11.27 -2.79
N ALA A 141 -3.72 -10.34 -3.13
CA ALA A 141 -4.88 -10.03 -2.31
C ALA A 141 -5.78 -11.25 -2.08
N LEU A 142 -6.04 -12.03 -3.13
CA LEU A 142 -6.81 -13.27 -3.03
C LEU A 142 -6.11 -14.30 -2.14
N LEU A 143 -4.80 -14.46 -2.27
CA LEU A 143 -4.01 -15.35 -1.42
C LEU A 143 -4.08 -14.91 0.05
N LEU A 144 -3.98 -13.61 0.33
CA LEU A 144 -4.14 -13.07 1.68
C LEU A 144 -5.54 -13.31 2.24
N LEU A 145 -6.60 -13.21 1.42
CA LEU A 145 -7.97 -13.50 1.84
C LEU A 145 -8.15 -14.98 2.21
N VAL A 146 -7.58 -15.89 1.44
CA VAL A 146 -7.63 -17.34 1.72
C VAL A 146 -6.85 -17.68 3.00
N THR A 147 -5.75 -17.00 3.26
CA THR A 147 -4.91 -17.22 4.44
C THR A 147 -5.39 -16.47 5.70
N LEU A 148 -6.45 -15.66 5.62
CA LEU A 148 -7.01 -14.90 6.75
C LEU A 148 -7.25 -15.73 8.03
N PRO A 149 -7.74 -16.98 7.97
CA PRO A 149 -7.94 -17.80 9.19
C PRO A 149 -6.66 -18.01 10.00
N VAL A 150 -5.51 -18.09 9.32
CA VAL A 150 -4.20 -18.30 9.95
C VAL A 150 -3.75 -17.10 10.78
N TRP A 151 -4.18 -15.88 10.39
CA TRP A 151 -3.82 -14.64 11.08
C TRP A 151 -4.61 -14.40 12.38
N ASN A 152 -5.71 -15.13 12.59
CA ASN A 152 -6.57 -14.96 13.77
C ASN A 152 -6.06 -15.69 15.03
N ILE A 153 -5.03 -16.51 14.92
CA ILE A 153 -4.56 -17.38 16.01
C ILE A 153 -3.90 -16.56 17.15
N ASN A 154 -3.51 -15.32 16.93
CA ASN A 154 -2.76 -14.52 17.89
C ASN A 154 -3.52 -13.31 18.48
N LYS A 155 -4.85 -13.31 18.45
CA LYS A 155 -5.64 -12.21 19.07
C LYS A 155 -5.40 -12.06 20.56
N SER A 156 -5.16 -13.16 21.27
CA SER A 156 -4.98 -13.18 22.74
C SER A 156 -3.68 -12.50 23.22
N ALA A 157 -2.64 -12.47 22.41
CA ALA A 157 -1.37 -11.83 22.78
C ALA A 157 -1.37 -10.30 22.60
N THR A 158 -2.21 -9.79 21.71
CA THR A 158 -2.24 -8.35 21.36
C THR A 158 -2.99 -7.51 22.40
N GLU A 159 -3.92 -8.09 23.16
CA GLU A 159 -4.67 -7.36 24.17
C GLU A 159 -3.82 -7.00 25.40
N THR A 160 -2.78 -7.81 25.71
CA THR A 160 -1.90 -7.57 26.85
C THR A 160 -0.81 -6.51 26.55
N ALA A 161 -0.41 -6.33 25.30
CA ALA A 161 0.60 -5.34 24.89
C ALA A 161 0.02 -3.95 24.54
N GLY A 162 -1.29 -3.82 24.50
CA GLY A 162 -2.02 -2.68 23.92
C GLY A 162 -2.26 -1.47 24.78
N LYS A 163 -1.44 -1.14 25.79
CA LYS A 163 -1.35 0.25 26.26
C LYS A 163 -0.41 1.04 25.35
N SER A 164 -0.85 1.28 24.12
CA SER A 164 -0.14 2.23 23.24
C SER A 164 -0.19 3.61 23.89
N VAL A 165 0.97 4.11 24.26
CA VAL A 165 1.15 5.52 24.59
C VAL A 165 0.72 6.30 23.34
N GLY A 166 -0.39 7.02 23.40
CA GLY A 166 -0.82 7.87 22.29
C GLY A 166 0.27 8.90 21.98
N LEU A 167 0.28 9.44 20.75
CA LEU A 167 1.26 10.44 20.29
C LEU A 167 1.48 11.56 21.32
N VAL A 168 0.42 12.00 21.99
CA VAL A 168 0.45 13.00 23.08
C VAL A 168 1.15 12.46 24.33
N GLY A 169 1.04 11.16 24.61
CA GLY A 169 1.74 10.52 25.72
C GLY A 169 3.23 10.32 25.45
N ALA A 170 3.59 10.01 24.20
CA ALA A 170 5.01 9.89 23.79
C ALA A 170 5.76 11.22 23.86
N LEU A 171 5.09 12.31 23.54
CA LEU A 171 5.66 13.68 23.68
C LEU A 171 5.80 14.15 25.14
N LYS A 172 5.12 13.49 26.09
CA LYS A 172 5.14 13.83 27.52
C LYS A 172 6.20 13.08 28.32
N ILE A 173 6.85 12.08 27.72
CA ILE A 173 8.00 11.39 28.35
C ILE A 173 9.22 12.30 28.17
N LYS A 174 9.36 13.29 29.05
CA LYS A 174 10.61 14.02 29.25
C LYS A 174 11.59 13.07 29.92
N GLY A 175 12.81 12.96 29.33
CA GLY A 175 13.93 12.28 29.93
C GLY A 175 14.37 12.87 31.28
#